data_ebdbf575d7a9447b94b3afc0bd57a8e0
#
_entry.id   ebdbf575d7a9447b94b3afc0bd57a8e0
#
_cell.length_a   1.000
_cell.length_b   1.000
_cell.length_c   1.000
_cell.angle_alpha   90.00
_cell.angle_beta   90.00
_cell.angle_gamma   90.00
#
_symmetry.space_group_name_H-M   'P 1'
#
loop_
_entity.id
_entity.type
_entity.pdbx_description
1 polymer ?
#
loop_
_entity_poly.entity_id
_entity_poly.type
_entity_poly.pdbx_seq_one_letter_code
_entity_poly.pdbx_strand_id
1 'polypeptide(L)'
;MLDLLIYSVKSIFANKVRSFLTMLGIIVGITSMLIISVIGRAFNDTFASVTERLYKADRMTMTIVPSDENKTYATYEDGTVIVPETVNLDIRKINELLESKEYSGAYVSTGNFIDYTSKGMYNSRIDNTIIWSAYANELSNNDDFLLKGRDISLSDNKKCAATVVISDVTERNLFGDEEDSIGKTILIQVENSVIPAIVVGVYMDLSYSIYNAGILYLNHSYIETKYSNLLNNQYWQRQEFTITMEDIDNKELFKQKAVTDINNILNDSQWQLNAITDTESLESTRNLVSIILDIVFAIACISLFIGSIGIMSIMIITVTERTSEIGIRKALGASNTLIMFQFLFESLTLSSLGTGLGILLGMIMSKIAAIKASSYLSEE
;
A
#
# COMPACT_ATOMS: atom_id res chain seq x y z
N MET A 1 4.48 -54.72 -5.80
CA MET A 1 4.37 -53.25 -5.58
C MET A 1 2.92 -52.82 -5.67
N LEU A 2 2.19 -53.16 -6.73
CA LEU A 2 0.77 -52.77 -6.88
C LEU A 2 -0.09 -53.28 -5.76
N ASP A 3 0.12 -54.54 -5.33
CA ASP A 3 -0.61 -55.20 -4.24
C ASP A 3 -0.37 -54.52 -2.90
N LEU A 4 0.86 -54.01 -2.65
CA LEU A 4 1.18 -53.23 -1.44
C LEU A 4 0.44 -51.90 -1.40
N LEU A 5 0.32 -51.20 -2.54
CA LEU A 5 -0.46 -49.97 -2.64
C LEU A 5 -1.96 -50.22 -2.40
N ILE A 6 -2.52 -51.27 -3.01
CA ILE A 6 -3.95 -51.61 -2.83
C ILE A 6 -4.21 -51.97 -1.35
N TYR A 7 -3.28 -52.72 -0.70
CA TYR A 7 -3.40 -53.06 0.70
C TYR A 7 -3.31 -51.82 1.61
N SER A 8 -2.38 -50.90 1.32
CA SER A 8 -2.22 -49.62 2.04
C SER A 8 -3.49 -48.77 1.96
N VAL A 9 -4.08 -48.60 0.77
CA VAL A 9 -5.33 -47.90 0.59
C VAL A 9 -6.48 -48.51 1.37
N LYS A 10 -6.60 -49.87 1.36
CA LYS A 10 -7.63 -50.60 2.08
C LYS A 10 -7.48 -50.44 3.59
N SER A 11 -6.24 -50.44 4.11
CA SER A 11 -5.93 -50.19 5.52
C SER A 11 -6.35 -48.78 5.98
N ILE A 12 -6.13 -47.76 5.14
CA ILE A 12 -6.53 -46.38 5.41
C ILE A 12 -8.06 -46.27 5.57
N PHE A 13 -8.82 -46.91 4.69
CA PHE A 13 -10.30 -46.89 4.75
C PHE A 13 -10.87 -47.75 5.90
N ALA A 14 -10.11 -48.68 6.48
CA ALA A 14 -10.54 -49.45 7.64
C ALA A 14 -10.63 -48.61 8.93
N ASN A 15 -9.76 -47.55 9.06
CA ASN A 15 -9.69 -46.68 10.24
C ASN A 15 -9.84 -45.17 9.83
N LYS A 16 -10.98 -44.81 9.26
CA LYS A 16 -11.25 -43.51 8.62
C LYS A 16 -10.94 -42.28 9.50
N VAL A 17 -11.38 -42.32 10.77
CA VAL A 17 -11.18 -41.19 11.71
C VAL A 17 -9.71 -40.96 12.02
N ARG A 18 -8.96 -42.07 12.25
CA ARG A 18 -7.53 -42.02 12.56
C ARG A 18 -6.75 -41.48 11.36
N SER A 19 -7.02 -42.04 10.18
CA SER A 19 -6.38 -41.62 8.93
C SER A 19 -6.69 -40.14 8.57
N PHE A 20 -7.93 -39.68 8.80
CA PHE A 20 -8.32 -38.30 8.58
C PHE A 20 -7.60 -37.35 9.54
N LEU A 21 -7.57 -37.64 10.83
CA LEU A 21 -6.89 -36.81 11.83
C LEU A 21 -5.38 -36.67 11.56
N THR A 22 -4.74 -37.78 11.09
CA THR A 22 -3.34 -37.75 10.68
C THR A 22 -3.08 -36.90 9.47
N MET A 23 -3.94 -36.98 8.43
CA MET A 23 -3.80 -36.22 7.22
C MET A 23 -4.09 -34.73 7.47
N LEU A 24 -4.90 -34.39 8.48
CA LEU A 24 -5.36 -33.00 8.73
C LEU A 24 -4.20 -32.04 8.96
N GLY A 25 -3.15 -32.45 9.70
CA GLY A 25 -1.96 -31.63 9.89
C GLY A 25 -1.22 -31.33 8.59
N ILE A 26 -1.10 -32.34 7.70
CA ILE A 26 -0.47 -32.16 6.39
C ILE A 26 -1.36 -31.31 5.48
N ILE A 27 -2.67 -31.57 5.45
CA ILE A 27 -3.63 -30.81 4.65
C ILE A 27 -3.56 -29.33 5.02
N VAL A 28 -3.68 -29.00 6.31
CA VAL A 28 -3.63 -27.61 6.81
C VAL A 28 -2.28 -26.96 6.49
N GLY A 29 -1.16 -27.65 6.75
CA GLY A 29 0.17 -27.14 6.48
C GLY A 29 0.38 -26.79 5.01
N ILE A 30 0.04 -27.70 4.08
CA ILE A 30 0.21 -27.50 2.64
C ILE A 30 -0.78 -26.43 2.10
N THR A 31 -2.03 -26.47 2.57
CA THR A 31 -3.03 -25.48 2.18
C THR A 31 -2.58 -24.07 2.58
N SER A 32 -2.12 -23.88 3.81
CA SER A 32 -1.60 -22.61 4.31
C SER A 32 -0.40 -22.13 3.49
N MET A 33 0.56 -23.02 3.21
CA MET A 33 1.75 -22.70 2.43
C MET A 33 1.42 -22.24 1.00
N LEU A 34 0.44 -22.88 0.35
CA LEU A 34 -0.02 -22.49 -0.98
C LEU A 34 -0.73 -21.14 -0.95
N ILE A 35 -1.61 -20.90 0.01
CA ILE A 35 -2.32 -19.63 0.15
C ILE A 35 -1.33 -18.49 0.35
N ILE A 36 -0.36 -18.64 1.25
CA ILE A 36 0.68 -17.64 1.51
C ILE A 36 1.51 -17.36 0.25
N SER A 37 1.91 -18.41 -0.46
CA SER A 37 2.68 -18.26 -1.70
C SER A 37 1.91 -17.51 -2.79
N VAL A 38 0.59 -17.76 -2.91
CA VAL A 38 -0.26 -17.08 -3.90
C VAL A 38 -0.49 -15.62 -3.50
N ILE A 39 -0.79 -15.36 -2.22
CA ILE A 39 -0.97 -14.00 -1.70
C ILE A 39 0.33 -13.20 -1.86
N GLY A 40 1.48 -13.76 -1.52
CA GLY A 40 2.77 -13.10 -1.65
C GLY A 40 3.11 -12.72 -3.09
N ARG A 41 2.83 -13.61 -4.07
CA ARG A 41 3.00 -13.27 -5.49
C ARG A 41 2.03 -12.20 -5.94
N ALA A 42 0.74 -12.35 -5.66
CA ALA A 42 -0.28 -11.38 -6.02
C ALA A 42 0.04 -9.99 -5.44
N PHE A 43 0.50 -9.93 -4.19
CA PHE A 43 0.96 -8.69 -3.57
C PHE A 43 2.13 -8.07 -4.34
N ASN A 44 3.19 -8.85 -4.61
CA ASN A 44 4.35 -8.35 -5.33
C ASN A 44 4.00 -7.85 -6.74
N ASP A 45 3.15 -8.58 -7.47
CA ASP A 45 2.73 -8.22 -8.83
C ASP A 45 1.86 -6.97 -8.83
N THR A 46 0.88 -6.88 -7.92
CA THR A 46 0.02 -5.69 -7.77
C THR A 46 0.85 -4.50 -7.31
N PHE A 47 1.73 -4.69 -6.33
CA PHE A 47 2.59 -3.64 -5.82
C PHE A 47 3.53 -3.08 -6.91
N ALA A 48 4.13 -3.94 -7.72
CA ALA A 48 4.97 -3.52 -8.85
C ALA A 48 4.15 -2.72 -9.89
N SER A 49 2.94 -3.19 -10.23
CA SER A 49 2.10 -2.51 -11.21
C SER A 49 1.56 -1.16 -10.70
N VAL A 50 1.20 -1.09 -9.43
CA VAL A 50 0.77 0.16 -8.79
C VAL A 50 1.94 1.15 -8.72
N THR A 51 3.12 0.68 -8.34
CA THR A 51 4.34 1.51 -8.30
C THR A 51 4.67 2.09 -9.67
N GLU A 52 4.65 1.26 -10.73
CA GLU A 52 4.95 1.72 -12.09
C GLU A 52 3.93 2.73 -12.60
N ARG A 53 2.65 2.59 -12.22
CA ARG A 53 1.57 3.49 -12.64
C ARG A 53 1.53 4.80 -11.85
N LEU A 54 1.69 4.72 -10.52
CA LEU A 54 1.52 5.87 -9.64
C LEU A 54 2.76 6.80 -9.59
N TYR A 55 3.95 6.30 -9.93
CA TYR A 55 5.20 7.04 -9.71
C TYR A 55 6.03 7.18 -11.00
N LYS A 56 5.47 7.88 -11.99
CA LYS A 56 6.23 8.28 -13.19
C LYS A 56 7.38 9.23 -12.84
N ALA A 57 7.15 10.14 -11.91
CA ALA A 57 8.18 10.99 -11.33
C ALA A 57 8.42 10.56 -9.87
N ASP A 58 9.68 10.43 -9.47
CA ASP A 58 10.01 10.17 -8.08
C ASP A 58 9.77 11.42 -7.25
N ARG A 59 9.10 11.25 -6.13
CA ARG A 59 8.83 12.34 -5.18
C ARG A 59 9.70 12.17 -3.97
N MET A 60 10.13 13.30 -3.44
CA MET A 60 10.88 13.36 -2.21
C MET A 60 10.12 14.22 -1.21
N THR A 61 9.58 13.59 -0.18
CA THR A 61 8.91 14.27 0.93
C THR A 61 9.96 14.70 1.94
N MET A 62 10.05 15.98 2.20
CA MET A 62 10.90 16.58 3.20
C MET A 62 10.09 16.95 4.43
N THR A 63 10.50 16.46 5.58
CA THR A 63 9.84 16.68 6.87
C THR A 63 10.81 17.35 7.84
N ILE A 64 10.36 18.37 8.58
CA ILE A 64 11.13 18.99 9.65
C ILE A 64 11.12 18.06 10.85
N VAL A 65 12.30 17.64 11.28
CA VAL A 65 12.53 16.75 12.42
C VAL A 65 13.51 17.36 13.41
N PRO A 66 13.50 16.95 14.69
CA PRO A 66 14.50 17.36 15.64
C PRO A 66 15.92 16.95 15.22
N SER A 67 16.91 17.81 15.42
CA SER A 67 18.31 17.48 15.18
C SER A 67 18.90 16.53 16.25
N ASP A 68 18.32 16.51 17.46
CA ASP A 68 18.74 15.66 18.57
C ASP A 68 17.59 14.75 19.02
N GLU A 69 17.63 13.49 18.62
CA GLU A 69 16.61 12.48 18.96
C GLU A 69 16.54 12.15 20.46
N ASN A 70 17.57 12.50 21.24
CA ASN A 70 17.62 12.24 22.69
C ASN A 70 16.90 13.30 23.51
N LYS A 71 16.51 14.43 22.92
CA LYS A 71 15.72 15.45 23.58
C LYS A 71 14.26 15.11 23.56
N THR A 72 13.57 15.45 24.65
CA THR A 72 12.12 15.33 24.72
C THR A 72 11.48 16.56 24.09
N TYR A 73 10.69 16.34 23.06
CA TYR A 73 9.90 17.37 22.38
C TYR A 73 8.42 17.17 22.68
N ALA A 74 7.63 18.24 22.57
CA ALA A 74 6.18 18.13 22.64
C ALA A 74 5.68 17.32 21.43
N THR A 75 4.73 16.41 21.67
CA THR A 75 4.14 15.56 20.63
C THR A 75 2.63 15.66 20.64
N TYR A 76 2.01 15.44 19.48
CA TYR A 76 0.56 15.19 19.36
C TYR A 76 0.21 13.82 19.96
N GLU A 77 -1.08 13.52 20.06
CA GLU A 77 -1.59 12.24 20.58
C GLU A 77 -1.13 11.01 19.74
N ASP A 78 -0.85 11.22 18.46
CA ASP A 78 -0.35 10.20 17.54
C ASP A 78 1.18 9.97 17.63
N GLY A 79 1.86 10.73 18.49
CA GLY A 79 3.32 10.67 18.66
C GLY A 79 4.12 11.58 17.72
N THR A 80 3.46 12.31 16.83
CA THR A 80 4.13 13.25 15.91
C THR A 80 4.68 14.44 16.71
N VAL A 81 5.94 14.81 16.47
CA VAL A 81 6.60 15.92 17.15
C VAL A 81 6.00 17.25 16.73
N ILE A 82 5.70 18.12 17.69
CA ILE A 82 5.18 19.47 17.44
C ILE A 82 6.36 20.38 17.11
N VAL A 83 6.44 20.85 15.87
CA VAL A 83 7.44 21.87 15.45
C VAL A 83 6.92 23.25 15.85
N PRO A 84 7.74 24.07 16.52
CA PRO A 84 7.34 25.44 16.90
C PRO A 84 7.07 26.31 15.68
N GLU A 85 6.11 27.24 15.78
CA GLU A 85 5.77 28.21 14.72
C GLU A 85 6.95 29.10 14.32
N THR A 86 7.96 29.22 15.17
CA THR A 86 9.19 29.96 14.88
C THR A 86 10.08 29.25 13.85
N VAL A 87 9.91 27.96 13.67
CA VAL A 87 10.61 27.16 12.68
C VAL A 87 9.81 27.20 11.38
N ASN A 88 10.16 28.14 10.51
CA ASN A 88 9.42 28.36 9.25
C ASN A 88 10.35 28.16 8.05
N LEU A 89 9.89 27.33 7.11
CA LEU A 89 10.52 27.13 5.82
C LEU A 89 9.94 28.11 4.81
N ASP A 90 10.77 28.99 4.28
CA ASP A 90 10.39 29.87 3.19
C ASP A 90 10.39 29.10 1.84
N ILE A 91 9.22 28.58 1.47
CA ILE A 91 9.04 27.82 0.22
C ILE A 91 9.43 28.63 -1.02
N ARG A 92 9.36 29.96 -0.96
CA ARG A 92 9.83 30.81 -2.09
C ARG A 92 11.31 30.68 -2.31
N LYS A 93 12.11 30.68 -1.23
CA LYS A 93 13.56 30.46 -1.33
C LYS A 93 13.90 29.07 -1.83
N ILE A 94 13.09 28.06 -1.45
CA ILE A 94 13.25 26.70 -1.96
C ILE A 94 12.95 26.65 -3.46
N ASN A 95 11.87 27.29 -3.92
CA ASN A 95 11.58 27.38 -5.34
C ASN A 95 12.69 28.11 -6.12
N GLU A 96 13.20 29.23 -5.58
CA GLU A 96 14.35 29.94 -6.18
C GLU A 96 15.60 29.04 -6.28
N LEU A 97 15.89 28.24 -5.24
CA LEU A 97 16.97 27.26 -5.25
C LEU A 97 16.77 26.21 -6.35
N LEU A 98 15.55 25.65 -6.46
CA LEU A 98 15.22 24.61 -7.44
C LEU A 98 15.20 25.13 -8.89
N GLU A 99 15.03 26.44 -9.12
CA GLU A 99 15.15 27.03 -10.45
C GLU A 99 16.60 27.10 -10.96
N SER A 100 17.59 26.82 -10.12
CA SER A 100 18.98 26.79 -10.53
C SER A 100 19.28 25.59 -11.46
N LYS A 101 20.32 25.72 -12.30
CA LYS A 101 20.73 24.65 -13.23
C LYS A 101 21.07 23.32 -12.52
N GLU A 102 21.47 23.39 -11.27
CA GLU A 102 21.86 22.23 -10.46
C GLU A 102 20.67 21.37 -10.05
N TYR A 103 19.47 21.94 -10.04
CA TYR A 103 18.21 21.28 -9.68
C TYR A 103 17.25 21.21 -10.87
N SER A 104 17.80 21.23 -12.09
CA SER A 104 16.97 21.12 -13.32
C SER A 104 16.14 19.84 -13.29
N GLY A 105 14.84 19.97 -13.55
CA GLY A 105 13.89 18.86 -13.48
C GLY A 105 13.26 18.65 -12.10
N ALA A 106 13.54 19.50 -11.11
CA ALA A 106 12.90 19.43 -9.81
C ALA A 106 12.02 20.65 -9.53
N TYR A 107 10.92 20.45 -8.83
CA TYR A 107 10.01 21.51 -8.41
C TYR A 107 9.22 21.10 -7.16
N VAL A 108 8.78 22.08 -6.38
CA VAL A 108 7.88 21.82 -5.24
C VAL A 108 6.48 21.50 -5.75
N SER A 109 5.93 20.38 -5.32
CA SER A 109 4.59 19.90 -5.70
C SER A 109 3.63 19.80 -4.52
N THR A 110 3.94 20.39 -3.39
CA THR A 110 3.14 20.25 -2.16
C THR A 110 1.78 20.91 -2.27
N GLY A 111 0.75 20.18 -1.88
CA GLY A 111 -0.56 20.72 -1.56
C GLY A 111 -0.72 20.98 -0.06
N ASN A 112 -1.27 22.13 0.31
CA ASN A 112 -1.69 22.45 1.67
C ASN A 112 -3.20 22.32 1.79
N PHE A 113 -3.64 21.64 2.85
CA PHE A 113 -5.05 21.64 3.21
C PHE A 113 -5.51 23.05 3.60
N ILE A 114 -6.69 23.46 3.15
CA ILE A 114 -7.25 24.79 3.45
C ILE A 114 -8.50 24.68 4.30
N ASP A 115 -9.51 23.93 3.87
CA ASP A 115 -10.80 23.85 4.57
C ASP A 115 -11.58 22.58 4.22
N TYR A 116 -12.28 22.02 5.23
CA TYR A 116 -13.23 20.90 5.10
C TYR A 116 -14.67 21.32 4.81
N THR A 117 -15.00 22.60 4.99
CA THR A 117 -16.40 23.08 4.98
C THR A 117 -16.68 24.07 3.87
N SER A 118 -15.87 24.03 2.82
CA SER A 118 -16.03 24.96 1.70
C SER A 118 -17.18 24.55 0.78
N LYS A 119 -17.59 25.47 -0.07
CA LYS A 119 -18.65 25.24 -1.07
C LYS A 119 -18.20 25.70 -2.43
N GLY A 120 -18.21 24.77 -3.39
CA GLY A 120 -18.10 25.08 -4.80
C GLY A 120 -19.46 25.56 -5.33
N MET A 121 -19.47 26.62 -6.14
CA MET A 121 -20.70 27.22 -6.69
C MET A 121 -20.52 27.51 -8.18
N TYR A 122 -21.52 27.11 -8.97
CA TYR A 122 -21.62 27.48 -10.38
C TYR A 122 -23.10 27.74 -10.74
N ASN A 123 -23.38 28.94 -11.26
CA ASN A 123 -24.76 29.38 -11.46
C ASN A 123 -25.59 29.29 -10.16
N SER A 124 -26.64 28.48 -10.14
CA SER A 124 -27.49 28.26 -8.98
C SER A 124 -27.21 26.93 -8.27
N ARG A 125 -26.21 26.16 -8.71
CA ARG A 125 -25.82 24.88 -8.13
C ARG A 125 -24.70 25.06 -7.11
N ILE A 126 -24.75 24.28 -6.05
CA ILE A 126 -23.80 24.31 -4.93
C ILE A 126 -23.39 22.89 -4.61
N ASP A 127 -22.09 22.66 -4.39
CA ASP A 127 -21.53 21.41 -3.93
C ASP A 127 -20.70 21.63 -2.67
N ASN A 128 -20.74 20.69 -1.72
CA ASN A 128 -19.85 20.69 -0.57
C ASN A 128 -18.48 20.22 -1.00
N THR A 129 -17.45 20.97 -0.65
CA THR A 129 -16.12 20.68 -1.14
C THR A 129 -15.06 20.81 -0.05
N ILE A 130 -13.98 20.08 -0.22
CA ILE A 130 -12.76 20.17 0.57
C ILE A 130 -11.72 20.85 -0.30
N ILE A 131 -10.98 21.81 0.25
CA ILE A 131 -10.01 22.56 -0.52
C ILE A 131 -8.59 22.22 -0.10
N TRP A 132 -7.81 21.91 -1.12
CA TRP A 132 -6.37 21.82 -1.04
C TRP A 132 -5.74 22.88 -1.96
N SER A 133 -4.63 23.45 -1.54
CA SER A 133 -3.78 24.21 -2.47
C SER A 133 -2.75 23.29 -3.09
N ALA A 134 -2.48 23.45 -4.38
CA ALA A 134 -1.46 22.68 -5.07
C ALA A 134 -0.49 23.63 -5.79
N TYR A 135 0.80 23.29 -5.81
CA TYR A 135 1.77 24.09 -6.56
C TYR A 135 1.72 23.78 -8.05
N ALA A 136 2.22 22.63 -8.46
CA ALA A 136 2.19 22.24 -9.88
C ALA A 136 2.28 20.72 -10.01
N ASN A 137 1.58 20.20 -11.01
CA ASN A 137 1.63 18.78 -11.38
C ASN A 137 1.37 17.82 -10.20
N GLU A 138 0.59 18.27 -9.20
CA GLU A 138 0.27 17.45 -8.01
C GLU A 138 -0.46 16.16 -8.40
N LEU A 139 -1.34 16.26 -9.41
CA LEU A 139 -2.15 15.14 -9.89
C LEU A 139 -1.58 14.50 -11.17
N SER A 140 -0.77 15.22 -11.95
CA SER A 140 -0.28 14.73 -13.27
C SER A 140 0.66 13.52 -13.19
N ASN A 141 1.24 13.27 -12.03
CA ASN A 141 2.04 12.07 -11.82
C ASN A 141 1.18 10.79 -11.77
N ASN A 142 -0.14 10.96 -11.79
CA ASN A 142 -1.15 9.92 -11.86
C ASN A 142 -2.05 10.15 -13.07
N ASP A 143 -1.55 9.89 -14.29
CA ASP A 143 -2.35 10.03 -15.54
C ASP A 143 -3.70 9.31 -15.46
N ASP A 144 -3.82 8.26 -14.63
CA ASP A 144 -5.06 7.49 -14.45
C ASP A 144 -6.11 8.27 -13.64
N PHE A 145 -5.73 9.31 -12.91
CA PHE A 145 -6.67 10.11 -12.14
C PHE A 145 -7.15 11.36 -12.87
N LEU A 146 -6.39 11.89 -13.82
CA LEU A 146 -6.83 13.06 -14.60
C LEU A 146 -7.74 12.61 -15.74
N LEU A 147 -9.03 12.88 -15.60
CA LEU A 147 -10.07 12.47 -16.57
C LEU A 147 -10.20 13.42 -17.75
N LYS A 148 -10.07 14.75 -17.49
CA LYS A 148 -10.24 15.80 -18.51
C LYS A 148 -9.31 16.98 -18.24
N GLY A 149 -8.93 17.70 -19.30
CA GLY A 149 -8.16 18.93 -19.19
C GLY A 149 -6.70 18.71 -18.81
N ARG A 150 -6.19 19.49 -17.88
CA ARG A 150 -4.81 19.44 -17.39
C ARG A 150 -4.72 19.78 -15.90
N ASP A 151 -3.61 19.44 -15.31
CA ASP A 151 -3.29 19.86 -13.95
C ASP A 151 -2.82 21.32 -13.86
N ILE A 152 -2.66 21.83 -12.65
CA ILE A 152 -2.02 23.11 -12.38
C ILE A 152 -0.56 23.03 -12.85
N SER A 153 -0.16 23.97 -13.69
CA SER A 153 1.20 23.98 -14.25
C SER A 153 2.12 24.94 -13.51
N LEU A 154 3.44 24.78 -13.69
CA LEU A 154 4.44 25.75 -13.22
C LEU A 154 4.17 27.15 -13.77
N SER A 155 3.64 27.27 -14.99
CA SER A 155 3.24 28.55 -15.60
C SER A 155 2.08 29.21 -14.86
N ASP A 156 1.12 28.42 -14.33
CA ASP A 156 0.02 28.95 -13.53
C ASP A 156 0.52 29.51 -12.20
N ASN A 157 1.46 28.81 -11.56
CA ASN A 157 2.09 29.26 -10.32
C ASN A 157 2.87 30.57 -10.54
N LYS A 158 3.72 30.64 -11.56
CA LYS A 158 4.50 31.85 -11.87
C LYS A 158 3.62 33.05 -12.16
N LYS A 159 2.44 32.85 -12.76
CA LYS A 159 1.48 33.90 -13.08
C LYS A 159 0.48 34.19 -11.95
N CYS A 160 0.54 33.45 -10.86
CA CYS A 160 -0.47 33.44 -9.80
C CYS A 160 -1.89 33.30 -10.39
N ALA A 161 -2.08 32.40 -11.34
CA ALA A 161 -3.33 32.25 -12.07
C ALA A 161 -4.41 31.65 -11.18
N ALA A 162 -5.63 32.14 -11.29
CA ALA A 162 -6.80 31.64 -10.56
C ALA A 162 -7.30 30.35 -11.18
N THR A 163 -6.51 29.25 -11.04
CA THR A 163 -6.82 27.95 -11.61
C THR A 163 -7.17 26.93 -10.53
N VAL A 164 -8.09 26.01 -10.88
CA VAL A 164 -8.54 24.92 -10.01
C VAL A 164 -8.70 23.63 -10.81
N VAL A 165 -8.33 22.51 -10.19
CA VAL A 165 -8.69 21.18 -10.65
C VAL A 165 -9.77 20.63 -9.71
N ILE A 166 -10.85 20.11 -10.27
CA ILE A 166 -12.04 19.66 -9.53
C ILE A 166 -12.21 18.14 -9.62
N SER A 167 -12.87 17.54 -8.64
CA SER A 167 -13.24 16.14 -8.71
C SER A 167 -14.35 15.89 -9.73
N ASP A 168 -14.43 14.69 -10.28
CA ASP A 168 -15.51 14.25 -11.19
C ASP A 168 -16.88 14.33 -10.53
N VAL A 169 -16.95 14.11 -9.22
CA VAL A 169 -18.18 14.26 -8.45
C VAL A 169 -18.61 15.70 -8.38
N THR A 170 -17.68 16.63 -8.08
CA THR A 170 -17.96 18.06 -8.08
C THR A 170 -18.36 18.56 -9.48
N GLU A 171 -17.71 18.03 -10.54
CA GLU A 171 -18.12 18.33 -11.91
C GLU A 171 -19.60 17.99 -12.15
N ARG A 172 -20.01 16.75 -11.82
CA ARG A 172 -21.41 16.30 -11.98
C ARG A 172 -22.38 17.14 -11.16
N ASN A 173 -22.03 17.48 -9.93
CA ASN A 173 -22.90 18.26 -9.04
C ASN A 173 -23.08 19.69 -9.50
N LEU A 174 -22.03 20.33 -10.00
CA LEU A 174 -22.07 21.74 -10.42
C LEU A 174 -22.52 21.93 -11.88
N PHE A 175 -22.08 21.06 -12.80
CA PHE A 175 -22.32 21.24 -14.24
C PHE A 175 -23.38 20.26 -14.78
N GLY A 176 -23.54 19.08 -14.16
CA GLY A 176 -24.36 17.99 -14.67
C GLY A 176 -23.65 17.21 -15.77
N ASP A 177 -24.39 16.35 -16.46
CA ASP A 177 -23.81 15.43 -17.46
C ASP A 177 -23.60 16.06 -18.84
N GLU A 178 -24.18 17.22 -19.11
CA GLU A 178 -24.22 17.83 -20.47
C GLU A 178 -23.27 19.01 -20.62
N GLU A 179 -22.83 19.67 -19.56
CA GLU A 179 -22.01 20.88 -19.64
C GLU A 179 -20.54 20.60 -19.35
N ASP A 180 -19.66 20.98 -20.29
CA ASP A 180 -18.19 20.89 -20.08
C ASP A 180 -17.74 21.95 -19.06
N SER A 181 -17.04 21.49 -18.03
CA SER A 181 -16.54 22.32 -16.93
C SER A 181 -15.25 23.08 -17.28
N ILE A 182 -14.46 22.58 -18.24
CA ILE A 182 -13.14 23.13 -18.57
C ILE A 182 -13.25 24.57 -19.09
N GLY A 183 -12.45 25.46 -18.54
CA GLY A 183 -12.43 26.89 -18.88
C GLY A 183 -13.55 27.68 -18.22
N LYS A 184 -14.48 27.07 -17.50
CA LYS A 184 -15.52 27.79 -16.76
C LYS A 184 -14.99 28.30 -15.43
N THR A 185 -15.55 29.42 -14.97
CA THR A 185 -15.21 29.98 -13.65
C THR A 185 -16.21 29.51 -12.62
N ILE A 186 -15.74 28.85 -11.58
CA ILE A 186 -16.52 28.52 -10.38
C ILE A 186 -16.20 29.51 -9.26
N LEU A 187 -17.13 29.69 -8.35
CA LEU A 187 -16.94 30.48 -7.15
C LEU A 187 -16.78 29.48 -5.98
N ILE A 188 -15.74 29.65 -5.19
CA ILE A 188 -15.45 28.77 -4.05
C ILE A 188 -15.58 29.62 -2.80
N GLN A 189 -16.55 29.29 -1.95
CA GLN A 189 -16.76 29.95 -0.67
C GLN A 189 -15.96 29.24 0.40
N VAL A 190 -15.07 29.96 1.05
CA VAL A 190 -14.28 29.50 2.21
C VAL A 190 -14.49 30.54 3.31
N GLU A 191 -15.09 30.14 4.42
CA GLU A 191 -15.44 31.06 5.51
C GLU A 191 -16.19 32.31 4.99
N ASN A 192 -15.59 33.49 5.13
CA ASN A 192 -16.15 34.76 4.69
C ASN A 192 -15.59 35.22 3.32
N SER A 193 -14.78 34.40 2.67
CA SER A 193 -14.13 34.71 1.39
C SER A 193 -14.80 33.99 0.22
N VAL A 194 -14.90 34.64 -0.93
CA VAL A 194 -15.34 33.98 -2.18
C VAL A 194 -14.19 34.06 -3.17
N ILE A 195 -13.72 32.93 -3.60
CA ILE A 195 -12.55 32.77 -4.48
C ILE A 195 -13.05 32.37 -5.86
N PRO A 196 -12.91 33.23 -6.88
CA PRO A 196 -13.15 32.82 -8.25
C PRO A 196 -11.97 32.01 -8.78
N ALA A 197 -12.25 30.88 -9.43
CA ALA A 197 -11.23 30.05 -10.03
C ALA A 197 -11.71 29.41 -11.34
N ILE A 198 -10.81 29.31 -12.31
CA ILE A 198 -11.08 28.70 -13.62
C ILE A 198 -10.76 27.22 -13.55
N VAL A 199 -11.73 26.39 -13.91
CA VAL A 199 -11.54 24.94 -13.99
C VAL A 199 -10.60 24.63 -15.15
N VAL A 200 -9.46 24.00 -14.84
CA VAL A 200 -8.46 23.61 -15.84
C VAL A 200 -8.36 22.10 -16.02
N GLY A 201 -8.84 21.32 -15.06
CA GLY A 201 -8.86 19.88 -15.13
C GLY A 201 -9.91 19.25 -14.23
N VAL A 202 -10.23 17.99 -14.51
CA VAL A 202 -11.13 17.13 -13.73
C VAL A 202 -10.41 15.83 -13.44
N TYR A 203 -10.40 15.40 -12.19
CA TYR A 203 -9.78 14.15 -11.76
C TYR A 203 -10.79 13.19 -11.13
N MET A 204 -10.45 11.91 -11.12
CA MET A 204 -11.23 10.86 -10.44
C MET A 204 -10.97 10.93 -8.94
N ASP A 205 -12.01 11.17 -8.14
CA ASP A 205 -11.90 11.26 -6.68
C ASP A 205 -12.26 9.92 -6.02
N LEU A 206 -11.24 9.19 -5.60
CA LEU A 206 -11.41 7.93 -4.86
C LEU A 206 -11.75 8.14 -3.37
N SER A 207 -11.62 9.36 -2.87
CA SER A 207 -11.84 9.68 -1.45
C SER A 207 -13.25 10.21 -1.15
N TYR A 208 -14.07 10.43 -2.18
CA TYR A 208 -15.43 10.96 -2.00
C TYR A 208 -16.29 10.11 -1.06
N SER A 209 -16.18 8.79 -1.14
CA SER A 209 -16.90 7.86 -0.28
C SER A 209 -16.57 8.02 1.21
N ILE A 210 -15.37 8.53 1.52
CA ILE A 210 -14.87 8.74 2.88
C ILE A 210 -15.37 10.08 3.44
N TYR A 211 -15.28 11.15 2.64
CA TYR A 211 -15.54 12.52 3.10
C TYR A 211 -16.94 13.04 2.74
N ASN A 212 -17.65 12.40 1.83
CA ASN A 212 -18.92 12.85 1.26
C ASN A 212 -18.86 14.31 0.73
N ALA A 213 -17.71 14.70 0.20
CA ALA A 213 -17.41 16.02 -0.36
C ALA A 213 -16.32 15.86 -1.41
N GLY A 214 -16.44 16.55 -2.54
CA GLY A 214 -15.41 16.54 -3.58
C GLY A 214 -14.20 17.38 -3.19
N ILE A 215 -13.00 16.94 -3.54
CA ILE A 215 -11.78 17.71 -3.29
C ILE A 215 -11.50 18.64 -4.46
N LEU A 216 -11.13 19.87 -4.14
CA LEU A 216 -10.70 20.89 -5.08
C LEU A 216 -9.22 21.21 -4.85
N TYR A 217 -8.43 21.21 -5.91
CA TYR A 217 -7.03 21.64 -5.87
C TYR A 217 -6.91 23.04 -6.48
N LEU A 218 -6.65 24.04 -5.63
CA LEU A 218 -6.45 25.42 -6.05
C LEU A 218 -4.96 25.74 -6.19
N ASN A 219 -4.61 26.59 -7.15
CA ASN A 219 -3.26 27.09 -7.31
C ASN A 219 -2.76 27.79 -6.03
N HIS A 220 -1.74 27.23 -5.39
CA HIS A 220 -1.19 27.73 -4.13
C HIS A 220 -0.70 29.18 -4.25
N SER A 221 0.06 29.51 -5.29
CA SER A 221 0.60 30.86 -5.52
C SER A 221 -0.51 31.93 -5.67
N TYR A 222 -1.66 31.55 -6.22
CA TYR A 222 -2.82 32.42 -6.28
C TYR A 222 -3.41 32.68 -4.88
N ILE A 223 -3.56 31.65 -4.06
CA ILE A 223 -4.08 31.77 -2.71
C ILE A 223 -3.11 32.56 -1.84
N GLU A 224 -1.83 32.24 -1.88
CA GLU A 224 -0.78 32.94 -1.13
C GLU A 224 -0.78 34.45 -1.43
N THR A 225 -0.97 34.83 -2.71
CA THR A 225 -0.92 36.23 -3.13
C THR A 225 -2.19 37.00 -2.79
N LYS A 226 -3.37 36.39 -2.91
CA LYS A 226 -4.67 37.04 -2.80
C LYS A 226 -5.45 36.78 -1.54
N TYR A 227 -5.22 35.62 -0.92
CA TYR A 227 -6.00 35.06 0.19
C TYR A 227 -5.08 34.47 1.26
N SER A 228 -3.95 35.10 1.54
CA SER A 228 -2.94 34.59 2.49
C SER A 228 -3.48 34.28 3.89
N ASN A 229 -4.55 34.99 4.30
CA ASN A 229 -5.23 34.72 5.57
C ASN A 229 -5.83 33.31 5.64
N LEU A 230 -6.13 32.67 4.52
CA LEU A 230 -6.67 31.30 4.48
C LEU A 230 -5.59 30.24 4.70
N LEU A 231 -4.32 30.59 4.49
CA LEU A 231 -3.19 29.69 4.72
C LEU A 231 -2.72 29.72 6.19
N ASN A 232 -3.17 30.69 6.98
CA ASN A 232 -2.76 30.88 8.38
C ASN A 232 -3.55 30.03 9.38
N ASN A 233 -4.41 29.12 8.94
CA ASN A 233 -5.14 28.25 9.85
C ASN A 233 -4.19 27.30 10.57
N GLN A 234 -4.02 27.53 11.89
CA GLN A 234 -3.04 26.92 12.81
C GLN A 234 -3.05 25.39 12.86
N TYR A 235 -4.05 24.72 12.30
CA TYR A 235 -4.18 23.26 12.40
C TYR A 235 -3.25 22.48 11.46
N TRP A 236 -2.63 23.15 10.45
CA TRP A 236 -1.90 22.42 9.38
C TRP A 236 -0.71 23.21 8.82
N GLN A 237 0.06 23.89 9.66
CA GLN A 237 1.42 24.25 9.24
C GLN A 237 2.16 22.93 9.00
N ARG A 238 2.09 22.45 7.74
CA ARG A 238 2.79 21.25 7.37
C ARG A 238 4.27 21.44 7.59
N GLN A 239 4.78 20.65 8.50
CA GLN A 239 6.20 20.46 8.75
C GLN A 239 6.86 19.68 7.60
N GLU A 240 6.12 19.47 6.52
CA GLU A 240 6.55 18.68 5.36
C GLU A 240 6.17 19.37 4.05
N PHE A 241 6.99 19.18 3.04
CA PHE A 241 6.74 19.54 1.66
C PHE A 241 7.34 18.51 0.72
N THR A 242 6.82 18.43 -0.50
CA THR A 242 7.24 17.44 -1.47
C THR A 242 7.97 18.12 -2.63
N ILE A 243 9.10 17.59 -3.02
CA ILE A 243 9.81 17.93 -4.24
C ILE A 243 9.59 16.80 -5.24
N THR A 244 9.07 17.12 -6.41
CA THR A 244 8.99 16.19 -7.53
C THR A 244 10.27 16.28 -8.35
N MET A 245 10.82 15.11 -8.70
CA MET A 245 12.04 14.95 -9.47
C MET A 245 11.72 14.32 -10.82
N GLU A 246 11.87 15.08 -11.90
CA GLU A 246 11.69 14.59 -13.27
C GLU A 246 13.07 14.40 -13.93
N ASP A 247 13.28 13.25 -14.58
CA ASP A 247 14.49 12.94 -15.37
C ASP A 247 15.83 13.16 -14.64
N ILE A 248 15.88 12.87 -13.33
CA ILE A 248 17.10 12.99 -12.54
C ILE A 248 17.84 11.65 -12.51
N ASP A 249 19.04 11.61 -13.10
CA ASP A 249 19.86 10.39 -13.25
C ASP A 249 20.32 9.80 -11.90
N ASN A 250 20.68 10.66 -10.92
CA ASN A 250 21.18 10.23 -9.62
C ASN A 250 20.37 10.85 -8.48
N LYS A 251 19.25 10.20 -8.17
CA LYS A 251 18.30 10.66 -7.16
C LYS A 251 18.89 10.71 -5.76
N GLU A 252 19.76 9.77 -5.41
CA GLU A 252 20.40 9.75 -4.09
C GLU A 252 21.36 10.92 -3.89
N LEU A 253 22.17 11.22 -4.88
CA LEU A 253 23.07 12.39 -4.83
C LEU A 253 22.25 13.70 -4.79
N PHE A 254 21.17 13.76 -5.58
CA PHE A 254 20.25 14.89 -5.58
C PHE A 254 19.63 15.08 -4.18
N LYS A 255 19.12 14.01 -3.56
CA LYS A 255 18.54 14.00 -2.23
C LYS A 255 19.51 14.57 -1.19
N GLN A 256 20.74 14.04 -1.14
CA GLN A 256 21.76 14.48 -0.17
C GLN A 256 22.08 15.96 -0.34
N LYS A 257 22.20 16.43 -1.57
CA LYS A 257 22.47 17.82 -1.88
C LYS A 257 21.28 18.71 -1.52
N ALA A 258 20.06 18.34 -1.93
CA ALA A 258 18.84 19.10 -1.64
C ALA A 258 18.62 19.23 -0.12
N VAL A 259 18.81 18.14 0.63
CA VAL A 259 18.70 18.17 2.09
C VAL A 259 19.72 19.15 2.70
N THR A 260 20.96 19.14 2.21
CA THR A 260 22.02 20.04 2.71
C THR A 260 21.70 21.50 2.41
N ASP A 261 21.33 21.81 1.17
CA ASP A 261 21.09 23.19 0.73
C ASP A 261 19.82 23.78 1.36
N ILE A 262 18.77 22.97 1.51
CA ILE A 262 17.52 23.40 2.13
C ILE A 262 17.66 23.52 3.65
N ASN A 263 18.47 22.68 4.31
CA ASN A 263 18.84 22.87 5.71
C ASN A 263 19.57 24.20 5.95
N ASN A 264 20.38 24.65 5.00
CA ASN A 264 21.00 25.98 5.05
C ASN A 264 19.95 27.12 4.94
N ILE A 265 18.83 26.89 4.25
CA ILE A 265 17.71 27.82 4.21
C ILE A 265 16.94 27.83 5.53
N LEU A 266 16.70 26.66 6.11
CA LEU A 266 16.07 26.51 7.43
C LEU A 266 16.91 27.21 8.52
N ASN A 267 18.22 27.07 8.45
CA ASN A 267 19.21 27.71 9.33
C ASN A 267 18.87 27.62 10.83
N ASP A 268 18.43 26.46 11.28
CA ASP A 268 18.08 26.17 12.67
C ASP A 268 19.02 25.09 13.24
N SER A 269 19.48 25.27 14.49
CA SER A 269 20.38 24.33 15.14
C SER A 269 19.68 23.17 15.85
N GLN A 270 18.40 23.32 16.14
CA GLN A 270 17.59 22.31 16.85
C GLN A 270 16.72 21.48 15.91
N TRP A 271 16.51 21.96 14.70
CA TRP A 271 15.66 21.36 13.68
C TRP A 271 16.43 21.12 12.41
N GLN A 272 16.13 20.02 11.76
CA GLN A 272 16.69 19.63 10.48
C GLN A 272 15.62 19.03 9.58
N LEU A 273 15.93 18.94 8.29
CA LEU A 273 15.08 18.26 7.32
C LEU A 273 15.51 16.80 7.19
N ASN A 274 14.54 15.93 7.28
CA ASN A 274 14.65 14.54 6.83
C ASN A 274 13.94 14.41 5.49
N ALA A 275 14.54 13.70 4.55
CA ALA A 275 13.98 13.47 3.23
C ALA A 275 13.77 11.98 2.99
N ILE A 276 12.57 11.61 2.57
CA ILE A 276 12.22 10.23 2.21
C ILE A 276 11.68 10.28 0.78
N THR A 277 12.27 9.47 -0.09
CA THR A 277 11.76 9.32 -1.46
C THR A 277 10.60 8.32 -1.48
N ASP A 278 9.70 8.46 -2.46
CA ASP A 278 8.60 7.50 -2.66
C ASP A 278 9.15 6.08 -2.86
N THR A 279 10.26 5.94 -3.58
CA THR A 279 10.96 4.67 -3.76
C THR A 279 11.40 4.03 -2.44
N GLU A 280 11.98 4.81 -1.51
CA GLU A 280 12.37 4.31 -0.18
C GLU A 280 11.16 3.92 0.67
N SER A 281 10.09 4.72 0.62
CA SER A 281 8.84 4.43 1.33
C SER A 281 8.23 3.12 0.85
N LEU A 282 8.23 2.92 -0.48
CA LEU A 282 7.75 1.70 -1.10
C LEU A 282 8.62 0.49 -0.76
N GLU A 283 9.95 0.62 -0.80
CA GLU A 283 10.85 -0.47 -0.40
C GLU A 283 10.65 -0.84 1.07
N SER A 284 10.46 0.13 1.95
CA SER A 284 10.17 -0.11 3.36
C SER A 284 8.87 -0.89 3.54
N THR A 285 7.81 -0.50 2.83
CA THR A 285 6.52 -1.21 2.85
C THR A 285 6.66 -2.64 2.32
N ARG A 286 7.37 -2.82 1.22
CA ARG A 286 7.65 -4.14 0.64
C ARG A 286 8.41 -5.04 1.61
N ASN A 287 9.41 -4.49 2.30
CA ASN A 287 10.20 -5.23 3.29
C ASN A 287 9.33 -5.66 4.48
N LEU A 288 8.46 -4.79 4.99
CA LEU A 288 7.52 -5.12 6.07
C LEU A 288 6.59 -6.27 5.67
N VAL A 289 6.01 -6.21 4.48
CA VAL A 289 5.13 -7.28 3.98
C VAL A 289 5.91 -8.57 3.77
N SER A 290 7.15 -8.51 3.26
CA SER A 290 8.02 -9.68 3.13
C SER A 290 8.28 -10.35 4.47
N ILE A 291 8.59 -9.58 5.52
CA ILE A 291 8.79 -10.10 6.88
C ILE A 291 7.53 -10.80 7.40
N ILE A 292 6.35 -10.19 7.19
CA ILE A 292 5.08 -10.80 7.59
C ILE A 292 4.86 -12.13 6.87
N LEU A 293 5.11 -12.19 5.57
CA LEU A 293 4.98 -13.42 4.78
C LEU A 293 5.95 -14.50 5.25
N ASP A 294 7.18 -14.15 5.60
CA ASP A 294 8.19 -15.08 6.13
C ASP A 294 7.77 -15.65 7.48
N ILE A 295 7.21 -14.84 8.37
CA ILE A 295 6.70 -15.30 9.67
C ILE A 295 5.55 -16.28 9.47
N VAL A 296 4.59 -15.96 8.60
CA VAL A 296 3.43 -16.83 8.35
C VAL A 296 3.87 -18.13 7.66
N PHE A 297 4.87 -18.06 6.77
CA PHE A 297 5.49 -19.23 6.16
C PHE A 297 6.17 -20.13 7.21
N ALA A 298 6.89 -19.57 8.17
CA ALA A 298 7.49 -20.31 9.28
C ALA A 298 6.43 -21.02 10.12
N ILE A 299 5.30 -20.37 10.41
CA ILE A 299 4.16 -21.00 11.11
C ILE A 299 3.59 -22.18 10.32
N ALA A 300 3.47 -22.04 8.99
CA ALA A 300 3.02 -23.14 8.14
C ALA A 300 3.98 -24.34 8.15
N CYS A 301 5.30 -24.08 8.17
CA CYS A 301 6.32 -25.13 8.32
C CYS A 301 6.22 -25.85 9.67
N ILE A 302 5.99 -25.11 10.76
CA ILE A 302 5.78 -25.70 12.10
C ILE A 302 4.53 -26.57 12.10
N SER A 303 3.44 -26.12 11.48
CA SER A 303 2.20 -26.90 11.35
C SER A 303 2.42 -28.22 10.59
N LEU A 304 3.21 -28.17 9.51
CA LEU A 304 3.57 -29.37 8.74
C LEU A 304 4.43 -30.33 9.58
N PHE A 305 5.35 -29.78 10.37
CA PHE A 305 6.19 -30.60 11.28
C PHE A 305 5.35 -31.30 12.36
N ILE A 306 4.38 -30.56 12.96
CA ILE A 306 3.44 -31.15 13.93
C ILE A 306 2.60 -32.27 13.27
N GLY A 307 2.13 -32.06 12.04
CA GLY A 307 1.42 -33.04 11.25
C GLY A 307 2.25 -34.33 11.02
N SER A 308 3.54 -34.19 10.76
CA SER A 308 4.43 -35.34 10.57
C SER A 308 4.67 -36.11 11.85
N ILE A 309 4.76 -35.46 13.02
CA ILE A 309 4.81 -36.11 14.33
C ILE A 309 3.52 -36.90 14.60
N GLY A 310 2.37 -36.34 14.18
CA GLY A 310 1.08 -37.04 14.25
C GLY A 310 1.08 -38.37 13.47
N ILE A 311 1.61 -38.34 12.23
CA ILE A 311 1.78 -39.59 11.45
C ILE A 311 2.68 -40.61 12.17
N MET A 312 3.84 -40.16 12.65
CA MET A 312 4.78 -41.01 13.37
C MET A 312 4.12 -41.69 14.58
N SER A 313 3.41 -40.93 15.41
CA SER A 313 2.72 -41.44 16.61
C SER A 313 1.69 -42.50 16.28
N ILE A 314 0.89 -42.27 15.21
CA ILE A 314 -0.13 -43.23 14.79
C ILE A 314 0.51 -44.49 14.19
N MET A 315 1.60 -44.34 13.44
CA MET A 315 2.31 -45.50 12.89
C MET A 315 2.90 -46.38 14.00
N ILE A 316 3.43 -45.79 15.09
CA ILE A 316 3.90 -46.54 16.25
C ILE A 316 2.75 -47.33 16.87
N ILE A 317 1.59 -46.72 17.08
CA ILE A 317 0.40 -47.39 17.62
C ILE A 317 -0.04 -48.52 16.68
N THR A 318 -0.09 -48.27 15.37
CA THR A 318 -0.49 -49.28 14.38
C THR A 318 0.44 -50.49 14.39
N VAL A 319 1.75 -50.26 14.50
CA VAL A 319 2.75 -51.35 14.59
C VAL A 319 2.56 -52.16 15.88
N THR A 320 2.31 -51.50 17.02
CA THR A 320 2.08 -52.22 18.29
C THR A 320 0.78 -52.98 18.28
N GLU A 321 -0.30 -52.50 17.73
CA GLU A 321 -1.58 -53.23 17.57
C GLU A 321 -1.44 -54.48 16.67
N ARG A 322 -0.58 -54.42 15.64
CA ARG A 322 -0.35 -55.52 14.68
C ARG A 322 0.85 -56.42 15.00
N THR A 323 1.39 -56.35 16.22
CA THR A 323 2.59 -57.11 16.62
C THR A 323 2.43 -58.62 16.40
N SER A 324 1.25 -59.19 16.66
CA SER A 324 0.96 -60.60 16.43
C SER A 324 1.00 -60.99 14.95
N GLU A 325 0.43 -60.17 14.07
CA GLU A 325 0.45 -60.38 12.62
C GLU A 325 1.89 -60.30 12.07
N ILE A 326 2.68 -59.34 12.57
CA ILE A 326 4.09 -59.21 12.24
C ILE A 326 4.88 -60.44 12.68
N GLY A 327 4.59 -60.95 13.88
CA GLY A 327 5.20 -62.18 14.41
C GLY A 327 4.93 -63.39 13.53
N ILE A 328 3.69 -63.57 13.09
CA ILE A 328 3.30 -64.63 12.16
C ILE A 328 4.05 -64.53 10.84
N ARG A 329 4.13 -63.35 10.24
CA ARG A 329 4.85 -63.10 8.98
C ARG A 329 6.35 -63.41 9.13
N LYS A 330 6.96 -63.03 10.24
CA LYS A 330 8.36 -63.36 10.55
C LYS A 330 8.57 -64.90 10.71
N ALA A 331 7.66 -65.53 11.34
CA ALA A 331 7.73 -67.03 11.50
C ALA A 331 7.62 -67.73 10.14
N LEU A 332 6.90 -67.15 9.18
CA LEU A 332 6.79 -67.60 7.78
C LEU A 332 7.97 -67.15 6.89
N GLY A 333 9.02 -66.54 7.47
CA GLY A 333 10.26 -66.22 6.76
C GLY A 333 10.31 -64.78 6.14
N ALA A 334 9.40 -63.89 6.51
CA ALA A 334 9.46 -62.51 6.02
C ALA A 334 10.67 -61.76 6.61
N SER A 335 11.44 -61.09 5.78
CA SER A 335 12.58 -60.28 6.20
C SER A 335 12.12 -58.98 6.91
N ASN A 336 12.94 -58.47 7.84
CA ASN A 336 12.66 -57.21 8.55
C ASN A 336 12.52 -56.06 7.58
N THR A 337 13.30 -56.09 6.52
CA THR A 337 13.27 -55.05 5.44
C THR A 337 11.92 -55.02 4.73
N LEU A 338 11.33 -56.16 4.44
CA LEU A 338 10.03 -56.24 3.76
C LEU A 338 8.90 -55.69 4.65
N ILE A 339 8.95 -55.98 5.94
CA ILE A 339 7.98 -55.44 6.92
C ILE A 339 8.14 -53.95 7.07
N MET A 340 9.37 -53.44 7.15
CA MET A 340 9.66 -52.01 7.22
C MET A 340 9.13 -51.27 5.96
N PHE A 341 9.39 -51.80 4.78
CA PHE A 341 8.88 -51.20 3.54
C PHE A 341 7.35 -51.17 3.49
N GLN A 342 6.67 -52.15 4.03
CA GLN A 342 5.20 -52.17 4.09
C GLN A 342 4.67 -50.94 4.87
N PHE A 343 5.18 -50.65 6.06
CA PHE A 343 4.78 -49.50 6.87
C PHE A 343 5.22 -48.18 6.26
N LEU A 344 6.38 -48.15 5.60
CA LEU A 344 6.86 -46.99 4.90
C LEU A 344 5.95 -46.64 3.71
N PHE A 345 5.48 -47.61 2.94
CA PHE A 345 4.50 -47.42 1.87
C PHE A 345 3.14 -46.98 2.41
N GLU A 346 2.71 -47.47 3.57
CA GLU A 346 1.46 -47.04 4.21
C GLU A 346 1.53 -45.56 4.62
N SER A 347 2.61 -45.13 5.25
CA SER A 347 2.81 -43.72 5.62
C SER A 347 2.98 -42.82 4.41
N LEU A 348 3.68 -43.26 3.36
CA LEU A 348 3.84 -42.52 2.10
C LEU A 348 2.50 -42.31 1.38
N THR A 349 1.64 -43.34 1.38
CA THR A 349 0.31 -43.26 0.78
C THR A 349 -0.57 -42.24 1.55
N LEU A 350 -0.54 -42.29 2.88
CA LEU A 350 -1.24 -41.31 3.73
C LEU A 350 -0.76 -39.86 3.45
N SER A 351 0.55 -39.66 3.42
CA SER A 351 1.14 -38.35 3.14
C SER A 351 0.79 -37.84 1.75
N SER A 352 0.83 -38.73 0.73
CA SER A 352 0.49 -38.39 -0.65
C SER A 352 -0.98 -37.98 -0.80
N LEU A 353 -1.90 -38.68 -0.13
CA LEU A 353 -3.32 -38.33 -0.11
C LEU A 353 -3.55 -37.01 0.63
N GLY A 354 -2.91 -36.81 1.78
CA GLY A 354 -2.97 -35.56 2.53
C GLY A 354 -2.44 -34.37 1.72
N THR A 355 -1.30 -34.54 1.04
CA THR A 355 -0.71 -33.55 0.13
C THR A 355 -1.65 -33.22 -1.03
N GLY A 356 -2.21 -34.24 -1.71
CA GLY A 356 -3.15 -34.05 -2.80
C GLY A 356 -4.39 -33.27 -2.38
N LEU A 357 -4.98 -33.60 -1.24
CA LEU A 357 -6.11 -32.87 -0.68
C LEU A 357 -5.71 -31.45 -0.26
N GLY A 358 -4.53 -31.25 0.34
CA GLY A 358 -4.02 -29.94 0.71
C GLY A 358 -3.82 -29.02 -0.50
N ILE A 359 -3.29 -29.54 -1.61
CA ILE A 359 -3.14 -28.83 -2.87
C ILE A 359 -4.50 -28.43 -3.45
N LEU A 360 -5.46 -29.38 -3.49
CA LEU A 360 -6.81 -29.10 -3.99
C LEU A 360 -7.51 -28.00 -3.19
N LEU A 361 -7.49 -28.10 -1.88
CA LEU A 361 -8.06 -27.09 -0.98
C LEU A 361 -7.34 -25.75 -1.11
N GLY A 362 -6.01 -25.74 -1.19
CA GLY A 362 -5.21 -24.55 -1.41
C GLY A 362 -5.56 -23.84 -2.72
N MET A 363 -5.73 -24.57 -3.81
CA MET A 363 -6.16 -24.02 -5.09
C MET A 363 -7.59 -23.45 -5.05
N ILE A 364 -8.52 -24.10 -4.38
CA ILE A 364 -9.89 -23.63 -4.22
C ILE A 364 -9.91 -22.35 -3.40
N MET A 365 -9.24 -22.35 -2.24
CA MET A 365 -9.17 -21.19 -1.35
C MET A 365 -8.50 -19.98 -2.01
N SER A 366 -7.42 -20.20 -2.77
CA SER A 366 -6.73 -19.13 -3.51
C SER A 366 -7.62 -18.51 -4.59
N LYS A 367 -8.41 -19.32 -5.31
CA LYS A 367 -9.41 -18.80 -6.28
C LYS A 367 -10.50 -17.98 -5.60
N ILE A 368 -11.03 -18.46 -4.47
CA ILE A 368 -12.04 -17.71 -3.70
C ILE A 368 -11.48 -16.39 -3.21
N ALA A 369 -10.25 -16.38 -2.71
CA ALA A 369 -9.56 -15.16 -2.27
C ALA A 369 -9.37 -14.18 -3.43
N ALA A 370 -8.95 -14.66 -4.61
CA ALA A 370 -8.78 -13.83 -5.79
C ALA A 370 -10.11 -13.22 -6.29
N ILE A 371 -11.20 -14.01 -6.32
CA ILE A 371 -12.54 -13.50 -6.71
C ILE A 371 -13.03 -12.44 -5.72
N LYS A 372 -12.86 -12.66 -4.41
CA LYS A 372 -13.24 -11.66 -3.42
C LYS A 372 -12.39 -10.40 -3.54
N ALA A 373 -11.08 -10.51 -3.72
CA ALA A 373 -10.22 -9.36 -3.93
C ALA A 373 -10.63 -8.56 -5.17
N SER A 374 -10.94 -9.23 -6.29
CA SER A 374 -11.42 -8.54 -7.50
C SER A 374 -12.79 -7.88 -7.34
N SER A 375 -13.71 -8.47 -6.53
CA SER A 375 -15.02 -7.83 -6.28
C SER A 375 -14.88 -6.57 -5.44
N TYR A 376 -14.01 -6.54 -4.44
CA TYR A 376 -13.72 -5.32 -3.68
C TYR A 376 -13.09 -4.22 -4.55
N LEU A 377 -12.23 -4.59 -5.51
CA LEU A 377 -11.62 -3.63 -6.45
C LEU A 377 -12.57 -3.16 -7.57
N SER A 378 -13.68 -3.85 -7.79
CA SER A 378 -14.69 -3.48 -8.81
C SER A 378 -15.93 -2.77 -8.24
N GLU A 379 -16.09 -2.71 -6.92
CA GLU A 379 -17.14 -1.97 -6.22
C GLU A 379 -16.68 -0.56 -5.79
N GLU A 380 -15.39 -0.23 -5.92
CA GLU A 380 -14.82 1.12 -5.79
C GLU A 380 -14.57 1.75 -7.16
#